data_4e8260cf4c8ac4a232ca1235d0fbbb2b
#
_entry.id   4e8260cf4c8ac4a232ca1235d0fbbb2b
#
_cell.length_a   1.000
_cell.length_b   1.000
_cell.length_c   1.000
_cell.angle_alpha   90.00
_cell.angle_beta   90.00
_cell.angle_gamma   90.00
#
_symmetry.space_group_name_H-M   'P 1'
#
loop_
_entity.id
_entity.type
_entity.pdbx_description
1 polymer ?
#
loop_
_entity_poly.entity_id
_entity_poly.type
_entity_poly.pdbx_seq_one_letter_code
_entity_poly.pdbx_strand_id
1 'polypeptide(L)'
;MPIVPDMVGIVASDIARAIRFYRLIGLDFPDLAPGQDYVEVKSNGYRISLNSASLDKQLTPGWVEPRGQRVSLAFLCGSPKEVDEAHAAVIAAGHKSVREPWDAFWGQRYAIVEDPDGAHVSLFAPLG
;
A
#
# COMPACT_ATOMS: atom_id res chain seq x y z
N MET A 1 -6.01 -28.74 -10.90
CA MET A 1 -5.89 -27.34 -11.34
C MET A 1 -5.09 -26.57 -10.29
N PRO A 2 -3.93 -26.03 -10.66
CA PRO A 2 -3.18 -25.22 -9.71
C PRO A 2 -3.90 -23.90 -9.42
N ILE A 3 -3.86 -23.50 -8.17
CA ILE A 3 -4.37 -22.21 -7.71
C ILE A 3 -3.14 -21.40 -7.32
N VAL A 4 -3.00 -20.23 -7.90
CA VAL A 4 -1.81 -19.40 -7.67
C VAL A 4 -2.21 -18.01 -7.16
N PRO A 5 -1.40 -17.41 -6.29
CA PRO A 5 -1.61 -16.00 -5.91
C PRO A 5 -1.48 -15.10 -7.14
N ASP A 6 -2.39 -14.15 -7.30
CA ASP A 6 -2.43 -13.30 -8.50
C ASP A 6 -2.51 -11.82 -8.16
N MET A 7 -3.30 -11.45 -7.16
CA MET A 7 -3.59 -10.06 -6.90
C MET A 7 -3.95 -9.80 -5.43
N VAL A 8 -3.59 -8.64 -4.94
CA VAL A 8 -4.10 -8.08 -3.69
C VAL A 8 -4.99 -6.90 -4.03
N GLY A 9 -6.22 -6.90 -3.50
CA GLY A 9 -7.14 -5.78 -3.64
C GLY A 9 -7.19 -4.98 -2.35
N ILE A 10 -7.04 -3.66 -2.47
CA ILE A 10 -7.09 -2.73 -1.35
C ILE A 10 -8.36 -1.89 -1.48
N VAL A 11 -9.19 -1.88 -0.44
CA VAL A 11 -10.37 -1.01 -0.40
C VAL A 11 -9.93 0.40 -0.04
N ALA A 12 -10.34 1.37 -0.86
CA ALA A 12 -10.02 2.77 -0.64
C ALA A 12 -11.31 3.59 -0.55
N SER A 13 -11.41 4.42 0.47
CA SER A 13 -12.53 5.36 0.59
C SER A 13 -12.48 6.44 -0.49
N ASP A 14 -11.26 6.80 -0.91
CA ASP A 14 -10.99 7.78 -1.96
C ASP A 14 -9.84 7.23 -2.82
N ILE A 15 -10.18 6.66 -3.98
CA ILE A 15 -9.18 6.02 -4.84
C ILE A 15 -8.11 7.02 -5.31
N ALA A 16 -8.50 8.23 -5.67
CA ALA A 16 -7.54 9.24 -6.15
C ALA A 16 -6.50 9.55 -5.07
N ARG A 17 -6.92 9.65 -3.83
CA ARG A 17 -6.03 9.88 -2.69
C ARG A 17 -5.12 8.69 -2.45
N ALA A 18 -5.66 7.48 -2.56
CA ALA A 18 -4.86 6.26 -2.43
C ALA A 18 -3.82 6.14 -3.55
N ILE A 19 -4.19 6.49 -4.79
CA ILE A 19 -3.24 6.52 -5.91
C ILE A 19 -2.05 7.43 -5.59
N ARG A 20 -2.30 8.63 -5.09
CA ARG A 20 -1.22 9.56 -4.73
C ARG A 20 -0.30 8.98 -3.68
N PHE A 21 -0.87 8.33 -2.67
CA PHE A 21 -0.07 7.68 -1.62
C PHE A 21 0.82 6.58 -2.20
N TYR A 22 0.21 5.63 -2.91
CA TYR A 22 0.96 4.45 -3.40
C TYR A 22 1.98 4.81 -4.48
N ARG A 23 1.77 5.89 -5.23
CA ARG A 23 2.80 6.41 -6.14
C ARG A 23 4.05 6.88 -5.41
N LEU A 24 3.92 7.40 -4.19
CA LEU A 24 5.09 7.83 -3.40
C LEU A 24 6.02 6.66 -3.06
N ILE A 25 5.50 5.45 -3.02
CA ILE A 25 6.28 4.27 -2.64
C ILE A 25 6.49 3.30 -3.80
N GLY A 26 6.30 3.79 -5.03
CA GLY A 26 6.73 3.07 -6.21
C GLY A 26 5.67 2.31 -6.98
N LEU A 27 4.40 2.39 -6.60
CA LEU A 27 3.31 1.79 -7.38
C LEU A 27 2.78 2.81 -8.37
N ASP A 28 3.05 2.56 -9.64
CA ASP A 28 2.77 3.49 -10.72
C ASP A 28 1.34 3.31 -11.26
N PHE A 29 0.35 3.55 -10.41
CA PHE A 29 -1.05 3.46 -10.81
C PHE A 29 -1.35 4.47 -11.91
N PRO A 30 -2.20 4.10 -12.89
CA PRO A 30 -2.67 5.05 -13.90
C PRO A 30 -3.60 6.10 -13.28
N ASP A 31 -3.82 7.19 -14.01
CA ASP A 31 -4.77 8.20 -13.57
C ASP A 31 -6.18 7.65 -13.56
N LEU A 32 -6.96 8.12 -12.59
CA LEU A 32 -8.35 7.69 -12.43
C LEU A 32 -9.24 8.44 -13.41
N ALA A 33 -10.03 7.72 -14.20
CA ALA A 33 -11.05 8.32 -15.04
C ALA A 33 -12.29 8.69 -14.21
N PRO A 34 -13.08 9.68 -14.63
CA PRO A 34 -14.31 10.03 -13.91
C PRO A 34 -15.25 8.83 -13.77
N GLY A 35 -15.75 8.59 -12.56
CA GLY A 35 -16.65 7.49 -12.25
C GLY A 35 -16.01 6.11 -12.17
N GLN A 36 -14.70 6.02 -12.27
CA GLN A 36 -13.99 4.75 -12.20
C GLN A 36 -13.88 4.29 -10.75
N ASP A 37 -14.27 3.05 -10.48
CA ASP A 37 -14.30 2.45 -9.13
C ASP A 37 -13.15 1.47 -8.89
N TYR A 38 -12.25 1.32 -9.85
CA TYR A 38 -11.22 0.29 -9.83
C TYR A 38 -10.04 0.73 -10.67
N VAL A 39 -8.84 0.57 -10.12
CA VAL A 39 -7.59 0.69 -10.87
C VAL A 39 -6.66 -0.41 -10.39
N GLU A 40 -5.78 -0.84 -11.26
CA GLU A 40 -4.76 -1.81 -10.88
C GLU A 40 -3.41 -1.46 -11.48
N VAL A 41 -2.37 -1.98 -10.86
CA VAL A 41 -1.01 -1.90 -11.37
C VAL A 41 -0.36 -3.26 -11.22
N LYS A 42 0.48 -3.61 -12.18
CA LYS A 42 1.27 -4.83 -12.14
C LYS A 42 2.71 -4.47 -11.80
N SER A 43 3.23 -5.11 -10.77
CA SER A 43 4.61 -4.91 -10.35
C SER A 43 5.24 -6.28 -10.14
N ASN A 44 6.34 -6.55 -10.84
CA ASN A 44 7.06 -7.82 -10.74
C ASN A 44 6.17 -9.05 -11.00
N GLY A 45 5.19 -8.91 -11.90
CA GLY A 45 4.29 -10.00 -12.22
C GLY A 45 3.12 -10.19 -11.25
N TYR A 46 3.04 -9.41 -10.19
CA TYR A 46 1.96 -9.45 -9.21
C TYR A 46 1.11 -8.19 -9.34
N ARG A 47 -0.22 -8.34 -9.21
CA ARG A 47 -1.12 -7.20 -9.36
C ARG A 47 -1.55 -6.66 -8.01
N ILE A 48 -1.70 -5.35 -7.95
CA ILE A 48 -2.28 -4.66 -6.79
C ILE A 48 -3.38 -3.76 -7.33
N SER A 49 -4.56 -3.85 -6.73
CA SER A 49 -5.70 -3.03 -7.14
C SER A 49 -6.15 -2.10 -6.02
N LEU A 50 -6.78 -1.01 -6.41
CA LEU A 50 -7.52 -0.13 -5.51
C LEU A 50 -8.99 -0.20 -5.93
N ASN A 51 -9.84 -0.59 -5.00
CA ASN A 51 -11.26 -0.74 -5.19
C ASN A 51 -12.00 0.29 -4.36
N SER A 52 -13.03 0.94 -4.90
CA SER A 52 -13.86 1.79 -4.07
C SER A 52 -14.67 0.94 -3.08
N ALA A 53 -15.02 1.52 -1.94
CA ALA A 53 -15.92 0.86 -1.00
C ALA A 53 -17.28 0.58 -1.65
N SER A 54 -17.73 1.47 -2.52
CA SER A 54 -18.98 1.29 -3.28
C SER A 54 -18.96 0.02 -4.14
N LEU A 55 -17.84 -0.22 -4.84
CA LEU A 55 -17.68 -1.43 -5.63
C LEU A 55 -17.70 -2.68 -4.75
N ASP A 56 -16.95 -2.67 -3.67
CA ASP A 56 -16.86 -3.84 -2.78
C ASP A 56 -18.19 -4.15 -2.11
N LYS A 57 -18.99 -3.14 -1.79
CA LYS A 57 -20.36 -3.33 -1.29
C LYS A 57 -21.24 -4.07 -2.30
N GLN A 58 -21.07 -3.78 -3.58
CA GLN A 58 -21.81 -4.46 -4.65
C GLN A 58 -21.38 -5.91 -4.80
N LEU A 59 -20.09 -6.18 -4.67
CA LEU A 59 -19.51 -7.49 -4.91
C LEU A 59 -19.63 -8.44 -3.74
N THR A 60 -19.73 -7.92 -2.51
CA THR A 60 -19.67 -8.73 -1.29
C THR A 60 -20.98 -8.65 -0.52
N PRO A 61 -21.83 -9.70 -0.58
CA PRO A 61 -23.02 -9.75 0.26
C PRO A 61 -22.65 -9.63 1.74
N GLY A 62 -23.35 -8.77 2.48
CA GLY A 62 -23.07 -8.56 3.90
C GLY A 62 -21.78 -7.79 4.19
N TRP A 63 -21.32 -6.99 3.24
CA TRP A 63 -20.11 -6.19 3.41
C TRP A 63 -20.19 -5.31 4.67
N VAL A 64 -19.08 -5.29 5.43
CA VAL A 64 -18.94 -4.50 6.66
C VAL A 64 -17.74 -3.59 6.52
N GLU A 65 -17.83 -2.41 7.11
CA GLU A 65 -16.71 -1.45 7.13
C GLU A 65 -15.48 -2.10 7.77
N PRO A 66 -14.32 -2.12 7.08
CA PRO A 66 -13.11 -2.72 7.63
C PRO A 66 -12.64 -2.01 8.90
N ARG A 67 -12.15 -2.78 9.86
CA ARG A 67 -11.56 -2.26 11.09
C ARG A 67 -10.29 -3.02 11.44
N GLY A 68 -9.29 -2.28 11.91
CA GLY A 68 -8.02 -2.86 12.34
C GLY A 68 -7.18 -3.38 11.20
N GLN A 69 -6.08 -4.02 11.56
CA GLN A 69 -5.08 -4.49 10.61
C GLN A 69 -5.14 -6.00 10.50
N ARG A 70 -5.63 -6.49 9.36
CA ARG A 70 -5.61 -7.92 9.06
C ARG A 70 -4.49 -8.29 8.11
N VAL A 71 -4.25 -7.40 7.15
CA VAL A 71 -3.23 -7.58 6.11
C VAL A 71 -2.41 -6.32 6.08
N SER A 72 -1.10 -6.45 6.00
CA SER A 72 -0.20 -5.34 5.76
C SER A 72 0.58 -5.60 4.48
N LEU A 73 1.01 -4.53 3.82
CA LEU A 73 1.86 -4.63 2.64
C LEU A 73 3.28 -4.27 3.03
N ALA A 74 4.26 -4.92 2.41
CA ALA A 74 5.66 -4.61 2.63
C ALA A 74 6.34 -4.37 1.28
N PHE A 75 7.09 -3.28 1.20
CA PHE A 75 7.77 -2.86 -0.02
C PHE A 75 9.27 -2.87 0.19
N LEU A 76 9.97 -3.61 -0.68
CA LEU A 76 11.43 -3.65 -0.68
C LEU A 76 11.99 -2.39 -1.31
N CYS A 77 12.82 -1.67 -0.57
CA CYS A 77 13.57 -0.53 -1.07
C CYS A 77 14.96 -0.98 -1.54
N GLY A 78 15.61 -0.17 -2.35
CA GLY A 78 16.91 -0.52 -2.93
C GLY A 78 18.07 -0.49 -1.94
N SER A 79 17.92 0.22 -0.81
CA SER A 79 18.95 0.34 0.21
C SER A 79 18.34 0.82 1.51
N PRO A 80 19.06 0.67 2.66
CA PRO A 80 18.62 1.26 3.93
C PRO A 80 18.37 2.76 3.85
N LYS A 81 19.20 3.49 3.10
CA LYS A 81 19.02 4.93 2.89
C LYS A 81 17.71 5.23 2.18
N GLU A 82 17.31 4.42 1.22
CA GLU A 82 16.06 4.61 0.49
C GLU A 82 14.84 4.34 1.37
N VAL A 83 14.95 3.50 2.39
CA VAL A 83 13.89 3.35 3.40
C VAL A 83 13.65 4.68 4.10
N ASP A 84 14.72 5.35 4.54
CA ASP A 84 14.62 6.65 5.21
C ASP A 84 14.03 7.71 4.27
N GLU A 85 14.47 7.71 3.01
CA GLU A 85 14.01 8.67 2.01
C GLU A 85 12.52 8.47 1.67
N ALA A 86 12.11 7.22 1.49
CA ALA A 86 10.72 6.90 1.20
C ALA A 86 9.80 7.26 2.36
N HIS A 87 10.22 6.94 3.58
CA HIS A 87 9.48 7.32 4.78
C HIS A 87 9.34 8.85 4.86
N ALA A 88 10.42 9.59 4.67
CA ALA A 88 10.41 11.05 4.71
C ALA A 88 9.47 11.64 3.66
N ALA A 89 9.47 11.10 2.45
CA ALA A 89 8.59 11.56 1.37
C ALA A 89 7.11 11.34 1.72
N VAL A 90 6.79 10.21 2.31
CA VAL A 90 5.41 9.88 2.75
C VAL A 90 4.95 10.85 3.83
N ILE A 91 5.79 11.13 4.81
CA ILE A 91 5.45 12.05 5.90
C ILE A 91 5.33 13.49 5.39
N ALA A 92 6.23 13.91 4.48
CA ALA A 92 6.18 15.25 3.87
C ALA A 92 4.90 15.45 3.05
N ALA A 93 4.32 14.38 2.51
CA ALA A 93 3.06 14.44 1.76
C ALA A 93 1.82 14.43 2.68
N GLY A 94 1.99 14.42 4.00
CA GLY A 94 0.92 14.53 4.98
C GLY A 94 0.37 13.23 5.51
N HIS A 95 1.02 12.11 5.25
CA HIS A 95 0.61 10.80 5.78
C HIS A 95 1.27 10.52 7.13
N LYS A 96 0.75 9.53 7.84
CA LYS A 96 1.19 9.23 9.19
C LYS A 96 2.31 8.20 9.23
N SER A 97 3.26 8.41 10.13
CA SER A 97 4.25 7.40 10.49
C SER A 97 3.67 6.53 11.61
N VAL A 98 3.69 5.23 11.42
CA VAL A 98 3.37 4.27 12.49
C VAL A 98 4.65 4.00 13.27
N ARG A 99 5.76 3.82 12.57
CA ARG A 99 7.06 3.65 13.19
C ARG A 99 8.15 4.23 12.28
N GLU A 100 8.96 5.11 12.85
CA GLU A 100 10.06 5.72 12.13
C GLU A 100 11.14 4.69 11.78
N PRO A 101 11.98 4.97 10.76
CA PRO A 101 13.02 4.03 10.36
C PRO A 101 13.92 3.62 11.52
N TRP A 102 14.18 2.32 11.63
CA TRP A 102 15.09 1.77 12.62
C TRP A 102 15.79 0.52 12.07
N ASP A 103 16.88 0.15 12.70
CA ASP A 103 17.58 -1.09 12.38
C ASP A 103 16.96 -2.21 13.20
N ALA A 104 16.15 -3.02 12.53
CA ALA A 104 15.42 -4.09 13.20
C ALA A 104 16.33 -5.27 13.55
N PHE A 105 16.00 -5.95 14.64
CA PHE A 105 16.85 -7.05 15.13
C PHE A 105 17.01 -8.20 14.14
N TRP A 106 16.10 -8.31 13.16
CA TRP A 106 16.18 -9.37 12.15
C TRP A 106 17.02 -8.99 10.92
N GLY A 107 17.79 -7.89 10.99
CA GLY A 107 18.78 -7.55 9.96
C GLY A 107 18.27 -6.69 8.82
N GLN A 108 17.24 -5.90 9.04
CA GLN A 108 16.70 -4.98 8.03
C GLN A 108 16.55 -3.56 8.59
N ARG A 109 16.77 -2.57 7.74
CA ARG A 109 16.27 -1.22 7.98
C ARG A 109 14.78 -1.24 7.67
N TYR A 110 13.96 -0.78 8.59
CA TYR A 110 12.52 -0.98 8.53
C TYR A 110 11.79 0.29 8.94
N ALA A 111 10.65 0.56 8.31
CA ALA A 111 9.78 1.66 8.70
C ALA A 111 8.33 1.28 8.39
N ILE A 112 7.38 1.86 9.11
CA ILE A 112 5.96 1.59 8.89
C ILE A 112 5.21 2.90 8.79
N VAL A 113 4.43 3.04 7.72
CA VAL A 113 3.56 4.20 7.47
C VAL A 113 2.11 3.75 7.35
N GLU A 114 1.18 4.69 7.39
CA GLU A 114 -0.23 4.44 7.12
C GLU A 114 -0.61 4.95 5.75
N ASP A 115 -1.41 4.18 5.02
CA ASP A 115 -2.08 4.69 3.82
C ASP A 115 -3.25 5.61 4.23
N PRO A 116 -3.92 6.29 3.28
CA PRO A 116 -5.01 7.22 3.61
C PRO A 116 -6.16 6.61 4.41
N ASP A 117 -6.35 5.31 4.37
CA ASP A 117 -7.43 4.61 5.07
C ASP A 117 -6.94 3.86 6.32
N GLY A 118 -5.69 4.08 6.72
CA GLY A 118 -5.13 3.49 7.93
C GLY A 118 -4.50 2.13 7.76
N ALA A 119 -4.38 1.62 6.53
CA ALA A 119 -3.67 0.36 6.30
C ALA A 119 -2.18 0.54 6.55
N HIS A 120 -1.57 -0.42 7.23
CA HIS A 120 -0.13 -0.38 7.50
C HIS A 120 0.66 -0.82 6.29
N VAL A 121 1.66 -0.03 5.97
CA VAL A 121 2.57 -0.28 4.85
C VAL A 121 4.00 -0.24 5.38
N SER A 122 4.70 -1.33 5.21
CA SER A 122 6.09 -1.45 5.64
C SER A 122 7.04 -1.13 4.50
N LEU A 123 8.13 -0.45 4.83
CA LEU A 123 9.22 -0.14 3.92
C LEU A 123 10.47 -0.77 4.51
N PHE A 124 11.22 -1.54 3.73
CA PHE A 124 12.38 -2.23 4.28
C PHE A 124 13.48 -2.46 3.26
N ALA A 125 14.69 -2.69 3.78
CA ALA A 125 15.84 -3.12 2.99
C ALA A 125 16.80 -3.89 3.90
N PRO A 126 17.50 -4.90 3.36
CA PRO A 126 18.54 -5.58 4.15
C PRO A 126 19.62 -4.62 4.59
N LEU A 127 20.15 -4.84 5.80
CA LEU A 127 21.23 -4.00 6.33
C LEU A 127 22.62 -4.33 5.73
N GLY A 128 22.76 -5.51 5.21
CA GLY A 128 24.06 -5.85 4.64
C GLY A 128 24.11 -7.23 3.98
#